data_9e58fd0b0032cbfb23ba3c33c8ec6714
#
_entry.id   9e58fd0b0032cbfb23ba3c33c8ec6714
#
_cell.length_a   1.000
_cell.length_b   1.000
_cell.length_c   1.000
_cell.angle_alpha   90.00
_cell.angle_beta   90.00
_cell.angle_gamma   90.00
#
_symmetry.space_group_name_H-M   'P 1'
#
loop_
_entity.id
_entity.type
_entity.pdbx_description
1 polymer ?
#
loop_
_entity_poly.entity_id
_entity_poly.type
_entity_poly.pdbx_seq_one_letter_code
_entity_poly.pdbx_strand_id
1 'polypeptide(L)'
;CKVSKDQEEHFQKTLDEMSYLGLLEYDYGYHYDHHGRTAPQSERRYILPMFVPGSAELFNMEELPDRSNPRLEDHPDVAAFFERMTYIPLAGITQMVPPGGAGVGMHVIPVEKAISMENEAIDIEKLSYWLEKYEGKIGVGRCSCRASRKAIDDGCADDDFGWCIGVGDFADYCRETGKGHDITKEEALAILKRAEDNGFVHQITNIDGENKIFGICNCNVEICNALRTSQLFNTPNMSRSAYVAHVEKDKCVACGRCVEYCPAGAVRLGQKLCKKDGTEVQYPKQ
;
A
#
# COMPACT_ATOMS: atom_id res chain seq x y z
N CYS A 1 12.45 34.88 15.78
CA CYS A 1 11.77 36.04 15.15
C CYS A 1 10.30 35.96 15.55
N LYS A 2 9.71 37.07 16.01
CA LYS A 2 8.25 37.14 16.22
C LYS A 2 7.65 37.41 14.83
N VAL A 3 6.86 36.50 14.34
CA VAL A 3 6.06 36.62 13.11
C VAL A 3 4.85 37.49 13.47
N SER A 4 4.42 38.38 12.58
CA SER A 4 3.19 39.15 12.80
C SER A 4 1.97 38.24 12.60
N LYS A 5 0.82 38.59 13.19
CA LYS A 5 -0.40 37.81 13.06
C LYS A 5 -0.83 37.59 11.61
N ASP A 6 -0.70 38.62 10.77
CA ASP A 6 -1.04 38.51 9.34
C ASP A 6 -0.09 37.56 8.59
N GLN A 7 1.19 37.51 9.00
CA GLN A 7 2.15 36.56 8.45
C GLN A 7 1.86 35.13 8.90
N GLU A 8 1.39 34.92 10.13
CA GLU A 8 0.96 33.62 10.64
C GLU A 8 -0.24 33.09 9.84
N GLU A 9 -1.26 33.92 9.61
CA GLU A 9 -2.43 33.54 8.82
C GLU A 9 -2.06 33.20 7.35
N HIS A 10 -1.19 34.01 6.75
CA HIS A 10 -0.71 33.74 5.39
C HIS A 10 0.09 32.44 5.33
N PHE A 11 0.95 32.20 6.31
CA PHE A 11 1.76 30.97 6.38
C PHE A 11 0.88 29.75 6.56
N GLN A 12 -0.11 29.81 7.46
CA GLN A 12 -1.05 28.72 7.68
C GLN A 12 -1.81 28.38 6.41
N LYS A 13 -2.34 29.38 5.72
CA LYS A 13 -3.04 29.20 4.45
C LYS A 13 -2.15 28.53 3.40
N THR A 14 -0.89 28.94 3.29
CA THR A 14 0.06 28.35 2.34
C THR A 14 0.33 26.89 2.68
N LEU A 15 0.51 26.54 3.95
CA LEU A 15 0.72 25.15 4.39
C LEU A 15 -0.50 24.27 4.09
N ASP A 16 -1.71 24.81 4.32
CA ASP A 16 -2.95 24.10 4.00
C ASP A 16 -3.11 23.87 2.50
N GLU A 17 -2.80 24.85 1.66
CA GLU A 17 -2.80 24.72 0.21
C GLU A 17 -1.76 23.68 -0.28
N MET A 18 -0.55 23.71 0.28
CA MET A 18 0.48 22.71 -0.03
C MET A 18 0.07 21.30 0.38
N SER A 19 -0.58 21.15 1.54
CA SER A 19 -1.07 19.85 1.99
C SER A 19 -2.23 19.34 1.13
N TYR A 20 -3.08 20.25 0.69
CA TYR A 20 -4.16 19.93 -0.21
C TYR A 20 -3.65 19.42 -1.56
N LEU A 21 -2.59 20.02 -2.11
CA LEU A 21 -1.91 19.58 -3.33
C LEU A 21 -1.06 18.29 -3.14
N GLY A 22 -0.88 17.81 -1.92
CA GLY A 22 -0.03 16.66 -1.63
C GLY A 22 1.46 16.97 -1.56
N LEU A 23 1.84 18.26 -1.53
CA LEU A 23 3.23 18.68 -1.36
C LEU A 23 3.71 18.56 0.09
N LEU A 24 2.78 18.58 1.04
CA LEU A 24 2.98 18.32 2.45
C LEU A 24 1.96 17.30 2.94
N GLU A 25 2.33 16.53 3.93
CA GLU A 25 1.43 15.79 4.81
C GLU A 25 1.31 16.53 6.14
N TYR A 26 0.36 16.12 6.95
CA TYR A 26 0.33 16.52 8.36
C TYR A 26 -0.26 15.41 9.22
N ASP A 27 0.08 15.43 10.47
CA ASP A 27 -0.49 14.59 11.51
C ASP A 27 -0.93 15.43 12.72
N TYR A 28 -1.66 14.80 13.61
CA TYR A 28 -2.09 15.39 14.87
C TYR A 28 -1.32 14.84 16.07
N GLY A 29 -0.32 14.01 15.82
CA GLY A 29 0.51 13.39 16.84
C GLY A 29 -0.25 12.41 17.73
N TYR A 30 -1.23 11.71 17.18
CA TYR A 30 -1.94 10.69 17.94
C TYR A 30 -1.02 9.54 18.35
N HIS A 31 -1.11 9.15 19.59
CA HIS A 31 -0.51 7.92 20.08
C HIS A 31 -1.59 6.83 20.15
N TYR A 32 -1.35 5.75 19.45
CA TYR A 32 -2.23 4.59 19.40
C TYR A 32 -1.62 3.46 20.23
N ASP A 33 -2.37 2.96 21.21
CA ASP A 33 -2.04 1.75 21.93
C ASP A 33 -2.87 0.55 21.43
N HIS A 34 -2.80 -0.56 22.13
CA HIS A 34 -3.58 -1.78 21.79
C HIS A 34 -5.10 -1.61 21.98
N HIS A 35 -5.53 -0.53 22.61
CA HIS A 35 -6.91 -0.24 22.94
C HIS A 35 -7.42 1.02 22.27
N GLY A 36 -6.65 1.56 21.32
CA GLY A 36 -7.02 2.75 20.59
C GLY A 36 -6.19 3.97 20.96
N ARG A 37 -6.76 5.12 20.81
CA ARG A 37 -6.11 6.40 20.82
C ARG A 37 -6.00 6.98 22.23
N THR A 38 -4.81 7.36 22.63
CA THR A 38 -4.59 8.29 23.73
C THR A 38 -4.78 9.74 23.23
N ALA A 39 -4.83 10.72 24.10
CA ALA A 39 -5.25 12.08 23.80
C ALA A 39 -4.69 12.65 22.48
N PRO A 40 -5.55 13.20 21.60
CA PRO A 40 -5.11 13.85 20.37
C PRO A 40 -4.43 15.17 20.69
N GLN A 41 -3.42 15.54 19.88
CA GLN A 41 -3.03 16.94 19.78
C GLN A 41 -4.05 17.69 18.92
N SER A 42 -4.31 18.93 19.26
CA SER A 42 -5.25 19.79 18.53
C SER A 42 -4.59 20.51 17.33
N GLU A 43 -3.27 20.47 17.24
CA GLU A 43 -2.49 21.22 16.24
C GLU A 43 -1.91 20.28 15.18
N ARG A 44 -2.01 20.70 13.93
CA ARG A 44 -1.39 20.01 12.80
C ARG A 44 0.12 20.15 12.84
N ARG A 45 0.82 19.06 12.62
CA ARG A 45 2.28 19.03 12.42
C ARG A 45 2.55 18.71 10.95
N TYR A 46 2.97 19.72 10.20
CA TYR A 46 3.26 19.57 8.78
C TYR A 46 4.60 18.89 8.58
N ILE A 47 4.63 17.92 7.69
CA ILE A 47 5.81 17.13 7.35
C ILE A 47 5.95 17.00 5.83
N LEU A 48 7.16 16.79 5.37
CA LEU A 48 7.38 16.40 3.99
C LEU A 48 6.89 14.96 3.78
N PRO A 49 6.24 14.66 2.65
CA PRO A 49 5.88 13.30 2.31
C PRO A 49 7.08 12.37 2.39
N MET A 50 6.88 11.19 2.93
CA MET A 50 7.93 10.25 3.28
C MET A 50 8.78 9.79 2.08
N PHE A 51 8.23 9.87 0.87
CA PHE A 51 8.91 9.51 -0.36
C PHE A 51 8.90 10.67 -1.34
N VAL A 52 9.98 10.84 -2.12
CA VAL A 52 9.94 11.77 -3.26
C VAL A 52 8.80 11.43 -4.23
N PRO A 53 8.43 10.15 -4.49
CA PRO A 53 7.17 9.83 -5.15
C PRO A 53 5.94 10.22 -4.35
N GLY A 54 6.04 10.37 -3.02
CA GLY A 54 4.93 10.62 -2.12
C GLY A 54 4.10 11.85 -2.51
N SER A 55 4.73 12.95 -2.88
CA SER A 55 4.00 14.13 -3.36
C SER A 55 3.20 13.82 -4.63
N ALA A 56 3.76 13.11 -5.59
CA ALA A 56 3.04 12.68 -6.80
C ALA A 56 1.98 11.63 -6.47
N GLU A 57 2.25 10.74 -5.51
CA GLU A 57 1.26 9.78 -5.02
C GLU A 57 0.05 10.47 -4.43
N LEU A 58 0.27 11.41 -3.53
CA LEU A 58 -0.78 12.17 -2.87
C LEU A 58 -1.58 13.04 -3.85
N PHE A 59 -0.92 13.61 -4.85
CA PHE A 59 -1.59 14.34 -5.93
C PHE A 59 -2.51 13.40 -6.74
N ASN A 60 -2.06 12.19 -7.05
CA ASN A 60 -2.83 11.19 -7.78
C ASN A 60 -4.02 10.63 -6.99
N MET A 61 -4.07 10.83 -5.67
CA MET A 61 -5.13 10.34 -4.79
C MET A 61 -6.36 11.22 -4.73
N GLU A 62 -6.42 12.34 -5.45
CA GLU A 62 -7.59 13.21 -5.43
C GLU A 62 -8.88 12.44 -5.74
N GLU A 63 -9.85 12.51 -4.84
CA GLU A 63 -11.14 11.80 -4.94
C GLU A 63 -12.31 12.75 -5.23
N LEU A 64 -12.21 14.02 -4.84
CA LEU A 64 -13.31 14.98 -4.93
C LEU A 64 -13.14 15.96 -6.09
N PRO A 65 -13.99 15.87 -7.13
CA PRO A 65 -13.87 16.70 -8.33
C PRO A 65 -14.29 18.16 -8.16
N ASP A 66 -14.93 18.54 -7.05
CA ASP A 66 -15.59 19.85 -6.88
C ASP A 66 -14.69 20.94 -6.30
N ARG A 67 -13.44 20.63 -6.04
CA ARG A 67 -12.51 21.65 -5.54
C ARG A 67 -11.76 22.26 -6.71
N SER A 68 -11.42 23.54 -6.60
CA SER A 68 -10.64 24.31 -7.59
C SER A 68 -9.19 23.84 -7.76
N ASN A 69 -8.91 22.59 -7.48
CA ASN A 69 -7.60 21.97 -7.62
C ASN A 69 -7.37 21.47 -9.03
N PRO A 70 -6.11 21.50 -9.46
CA PRO A 70 -5.73 20.84 -10.70
C PRO A 70 -6.03 19.36 -10.59
N ARG A 71 -6.78 18.82 -11.55
CA ARG A 71 -7.10 17.40 -11.63
C ARG A 71 -5.95 16.62 -12.21
N LEU A 72 -5.83 15.36 -11.82
CA LEU A 72 -4.83 14.47 -12.40
C LEU A 72 -4.94 14.39 -13.93
N GLU A 73 -6.15 14.39 -14.44
CA GLU A 73 -6.44 14.36 -15.88
C GLU A 73 -5.92 15.62 -16.63
N ASP A 74 -5.82 16.76 -15.93
CA ASP A 74 -5.25 18.00 -16.46
C ASP A 74 -3.71 18.00 -16.33
N HIS A 75 -3.13 17.07 -15.57
CA HIS A 75 -1.69 16.97 -15.30
C HIS A 75 -1.14 15.55 -15.56
N PRO A 76 -1.26 15.03 -16.78
CA PRO A 76 -0.78 13.69 -17.12
C PRO A 76 0.74 13.53 -16.96
N ASP A 77 1.48 14.63 -16.89
CA ASP A 77 2.91 14.66 -16.59
C ASP A 77 3.22 14.21 -15.16
N VAL A 78 2.38 14.54 -14.18
CA VAL A 78 2.51 14.05 -12.79
C VAL A 78 2.26 12.54 -12.74
N ALA A 79 1.22 12.07 -13.43
CA ALA A 79 0.93 10.65 -13.55
C ALA A 79 2.07 9.89 -14.24
N ALA A 80 2.60 10.43 -15.33
CA ALA A 80 3.73 9.87 -16.05
C ALA A 80 5.02 9.87 -15.21
N PHE A 81 5.26 10.90 -14.42
CA PHE A 81 6.37 10.96 -13.49
C PHE A 81 6.26 9.83 -12.45
N PHE A 82 5.09 9.69 -11.81
CA PHE A 82 4.86 8.65 -10.81
C PHE A 82 5.03 7.24 -11.40
N GLU A 83 4.52 6.99 -12.60
CA GLU A 83 4.69 5.70 -13.29
C GLU A 83 6.15 5.42 -13.65
N ARG A 84 6.89 6.43 -14.13
CA ARG A 84 8.32 6.29 -14.47
C ARG A 84 9.21 5.97 -13.28
N MET A 85 8.82 6.38 -12.08
CA MET A 85 9.55 6.04 -10.85
C MET A 85 9.65 4.53 -10.63
N THR A 86 8.72 3.74 -11.17
CA THR A 86 8.76 2.27 -11.15
C THR A 86 10.02 1.71 -11.79
N TYR A 87 10.56 2.38 -12.79
CA TYR A 87 11.70 1.92 -13.61
C TYR A 87 13.04 2.46 -13.13
N ILE A 88 13.09 3.11 -11.99
CA ILE A 88 14.34 3.63 -11.42
C ILE A 88 14.98 2.57 -10.52
N PRO A 89 16.27 2.24 -10.73
CA PRO A 89 16.98 1.31 -9.85
C PRO A 89 16.98 1.78 -8.41
N LEU A 90 16.52 0.93 -7.50
CA LEU A 90 16.22 1.27 -6.12
C LEU A 90 17.42 1.46 -5.19
N ALA A 91 18.66 1.35 -5.65
CA ALA A 91 19.83 1.60 -4.82
C ALA A 91 19.80 2.98 -4.12
N GLY A 92 19.11 3.96 -4.75
CA GLY A 92 18.85 5.26 -4.14
C GLY A 92 17.61 5.30 -3.24
N ILE A 93 16.62 4.44 -3.50
CA ILE A 93 15.33 4.45 -2.77
C ILE A 93 15.44 3.72 -1.42
N THR A 94 16.34 2.77 -1.28
CA THR A 94 16.62 2.10 0.00
C THR A 94 17.11 3.07 1.09
N GLN A 95 17.60 4.24 0.70
CA GLN A 95 17.94 5.33 1.63
C GLN A 95 16.70 6.15 2.06
N MET A 96 15.54 5.90 1.46
CA MET A 96 14.30 6.64 1.72
C MET A 96 13.43 5.97 2.80
N VAL A 97 13.84 4.83 3.32
CA VAL A 97 13.16 4.22 4.48
C VAL A 97 13.38 5.10 5.70
N PRO A 98 12.33 5.49 6.43
CA PRO A 98 12.45 6.40 7.56
C PRO A 98 13.45 5.89 8.60
N PRO A 99 14.18 6.77 9.28
CA PRO A 99 14.97 6.39 10.43
C PRO A 99 14.12 5.67 11.48
N GLY A 100 14.56 4.50 11.93
CA GLY A 100 13.81 3.67 12.87
C GLY A 100 12.81 2.68 12.23
N GLY A 101 12.62 2.75 10.92
CA GLY A 101 11.82 1.76 10.19
C GLY A 101 12.54 0.41 10.03
N ALA A 102 11.80 -0.61 9.64
CA ALA A 102 12.33 -1.97 9.46
C ALA A 102 13.24 -2.14 8.22
N GLY A 103 13.53 -1.07 7.49
CA GLY A 103 14.31 -1.12 6.25
C GLY A 103 13.56 -1.71 5.06
N VAL A 104 12.23 -1.86 5.17
CA VAL A 104 11.33 -2.39 4.15
C VAL A 104 10.21 -1.36 3.92
N GLY A 105 9.99 -0.95 2.68
CA GLY A 105 8.97 0.04 2.35
C GLY A 105 7.54 -0.47 2.55
N MET A 106 7.27 -1.69 2.07
CA MET A 106 5.96 -2.34 2.17
C MET A 106 6.13 -3.78 2.64
N HIS A 107 5.28 -4.20 3.58
CA HIS A 107 5.20 -5.58 4.03
C HIS A 107 4.00 -6.27 3.36
N VAL A 108 4.28 -7.32 2.61
CA VAL A 108 3.24 -8.18 2.03
C VAL A 108 2.68 -9.08 3.10
N ILE A 109 1.41 -8.91 3.40
CA ILE A 109 0.68 -9.67 4.41
C ILE A 109 -0.20 -10.72 3.70
N PRO A 110 -0.04 -12.01 4.01
CA PRO A 110 -0.91 -13.03 3.44
C PRO A 110 -2.32 -12.92 3.99
N VAL A 111 -3.27 -13.49 3.27
CA VAL A 111 -4.64 -13.68 3.75
C VAL A 111 -4.60 -14.52 5.04
N GLU A 112 -5.16 -14.02 6.14
CA GLU A 112 -5.03 -14.65 7.48
C GLU A 112 -5.42 -16.12 7.49
N LYS A 113 -6.50 -16.49 6.81
CA LYS A 113 -6.94 -17.89 6.69
C LYS A 113 -5.97 -18.80 5.93
N ALA A 114 -5.00 -18.24 5.22
CA ALA A 114 -3.98 -19.00 4.49
C ALA A 114 -2.72 -19.23 5.34
N ILE A 115 -2.62 -18.61 6.50
CA ILE A 115 -1.52 -18.83 7.43
C ILE A 115 -1.77 -20.15 8.16
N SER A 116 -0.80 -21.09 8.11
CA SER A 116 -0.95 -22.36 8.82
C SER A 116 -0.91 -22.16 10.33
N MET A 117 -1.76 -22.89 11.05
CA MET A 117 -1.83 -22.86 12.51
C MET A 117 -0.54 -23.25 13.23
N GLU A 118 0.42 -23.84 12.52
CA GLU A 118 1.75 -24.21 13.06
C GLU A 118 2.67 -23.00 13.20
N ASN A 119 2.38 -21.92 12.48
CA ASN A 119 3.07 -20.65 12.60
C ASN A 119 2.12 -19.64 13.24
N GLU A 120 2.26 -19.40 14.53
CA GLU A 120 1.58 -18.27 15.18
C GLU A 120 2.06 -16.99 14.53
N ALA A 121 1.24 -16.43 13.63
CA ALA A 121 1.48 -15.10 13.11
C ALA A 121 1.41 -14.11 14.26
N ILE A 122 2.47 -13.33 14.44
CA ILE A 122 2.44 -12.23 15.39
C ILE A 122 1.39 -11.19 14.93
N ASP A 123 0.82 -10.47 15.86
CA ASP A 123 -0.33 -9.59 15.59
C ASP A 123 -0.07 -8.57 14.48
N ILE A 124 1.13 -8.01 14.41
CA ILE A 124 1.51 -7.04 13.35
C ILE A 124 1.49 -7.62 11.94
N GLU A 125 1.39 -8.92 11.77
CA GLU A 125 1.26 -9.60 10.47
C GLU A 125 -0.19 -9.99 10.14
N LYS A 126 -1.15 -9.49 10.93
CA LYS A 126 -2.59 -9.68 10.70
C LYS A 126 -3.24 -8.36 10.32
N LEU A 127 -3.97 -8.34 9.23
CA LEU A 127 -4.72 -7.15 8.82
C LEU A 127 -5.84 -6.81 9.80
N SER A 128 -6.48 -7.83 10.39
CA SER A 128 -7.49 -7.67 11.43
C SER A 128 -6.98 -6.91 12.65
N TYR A 129 -5.74 -7.18 13.08
CA TYR A 129 -5.09 -6.45 14.17
C TYR A 129 -4.98 -4.95 13.88
N TRP A 130 -4.54 -4.60 12.66
CA TRP A 130 -4.39 -3.20 12.29
C TRP A 130 -5.73 -2.47 12.17
N LEU A 131 -6.75 -3.13 11.60
CA LEU A 131 -8.09 -2.55 11.51
C LEU A 131 -8.74 -2.38 12.89
N GLU A 132 -8.46 -3.27 13.83
CA GLU A 132 -8.94 -3.13 15.21
C GLU A 132 -8.20 -2.01 15.95
N LYS A 133 -6.88 -1.97 15.80
CA LYS A 133 -6.04 -0.91 16.41
C LYS A 133 -6.47 0.50 16.00
N TYR A 134 -6.90 0.66 14.74
CA TYR A 134 -7.29 1.96 14.20
C TYR A 134 -8.82 2.12 14.05
N GLU A 135 -9.61 1.30 14.72
CA GLU A 135 -11.07 1.41 14.65
C GLU A 135 -11.55 2.85 14.95
N GLY A 136 -12.42 3.39 14.10
CA GLY A 136 -12.87 4.78 14.14
C GLY A 136 -11.90 5.80 13.50
N LYS A 137 -10.78 5.33 12.92
CA LYS A 137 -9.79 6.11 12.18
C LYS A 137 -9.32 5.33 10.95
N ILE A 138 -10.28 4.89 10.15
CA ILE A 138 -10.05 4.16 8.91
C ILE A 138 -10.70 4.95 7.78
N GLY A 139 -9.95 5.21 6.75
CA GLY A 139 -10.46 5.84 5.54
C GLY A 139 -10.08 5.03 4.31
N VAL A 140 -10.74 5.31 3.19
CA VAL A 140 -10.39 4.72 1.90
C VAL A 140 -10.26 5.82 0.86
N GLY A 141 -9.33 5.66 -0.04
CA GLY A 141 -9.08 6.62 -1.11
C GLY A 141 -8.81 5.96 -2.45
N ARG A 142 -8.56 6.83 -3.43
CA ARG A 142 -8.15 6.46 -4.77
C ARG A 142 -6.76 5.83 -4.75
N CYS A 143 -6.57 4.77 -5.53
CA CYS A 143 -5.26 4.13 -5.66
C CYS A 143 -4.38 4.91 -6.66
N SER A 144 -3.32 5.54 -6.19
CA SER A 144 -2.39 6.33 -7.00
C SER A 144 -1.80 5.55 -8.17
N CYS A 145 -1.44 4.29 -7.94
CA CYS A 145 -0.87 3.44 -9.00
C CYS A 145 -1.86 3.17 -10.14
N ARG A 146 -3.15 2.95 -9.81
CA ARG A 146 -4.20 2.76 -10.81
C ARG A 146 -4.56 4.07 -11.49
N ALA A 147 -4.71 5.13 -10.71
CA ALA A 147 -5.07 6.45 -11.19
C ALA A 147 -4.03 6.99 -12.19
N SER A 148 -2.74 6.89 -11.87
CA SER A 148 -1.66 7.36 -12.76
C SER A 148 -1.64 6.61 -14.08
N ARG A 149 -1.83 5.28 -14.07
CA ARG A 149 -1.85 4.49 -15.30
C ARG A 149 -3.08 4.79 -16.15
N LYS A 150 -4.23 5.02 -15.55
CA LYS A 150 -5.42 5.48 -16.28
C LYS A 150 -5.22 6.85 -16.93
N ALA A 151 -4.64 7.80 -16.18
CA ALA A 151 -4.42 9.16 -16.66
C ALA A 151 -3.46 9.24 -17.87
N ILE A 152 -2.56 8.29 -18.02
CA ILE A 152 -1.64 8.21 -19.18
C ILE A 152 -2.05 7.13 -20.20
N ASP A 153 -3.25 6.56 -20.06
CA ASP A 153 -3.79 5.50 -20.93
C ASP A 153 -2.83 4.27 -21.07
N ASP A 154 -2.21 3.88 -19.96
CA ASP A 154 -1.23 2.78 -19.92
C ASP A 154 -1.83 1.49 -19.35
N GLY A 155 -2.95 1.05 -19.92
CA GLY A 155 -3.48 -0.29 -19.77
C GLY A 155 -3.97 -0.67 -18.37
N CYS A 156 -4.55 0.25 -17.60
CA CYS A 156 -5.20 -0.06 -16.34
C CYS A 156 -6.72 -0.17 -16.56
N ALA A 157 -7.24 -1.39 -16.51
CA ALA A 157 -8.68 -1.66 -16.56
C ALA A 157 -9.34 -1.69 -15.18
N ASP A 158 -8.54 -1.77 -14.10
CA ASP A 158 -9.07 -1.82 -12.75
C ASP A 158 -9.80 -0.52 -12.36
N ASP A 159 -10.81 -0.64 -11.52
CA ASP A 159 -11.34 0.50 -10.78
C ASP A 159 -10.23 1.06 -9.88
N ASP A 160 -10.03 2.37 -9.88
CA ASP A 160 -9.01 3.04 -9.09
C ASP A 160 -9.49 3.51 -7.72
N PHE A 161 -10.80 3.41 -7.45
CA PHE A 161 -11.39 3.77 -6.16
C PHE A 161 -11.54 2.57 -5.21
N GLY A 162 -11.42 2.86 -3.91
CA GLY A 162 -11.76 1.92 -2.86
C GLY A 162 -10.77 0.77 -2.68
N TRP A 163 -9.47 1.00 -2.92
CA TRP A 163 -8.43 -0.01 -2.74
C TRP A 163 -7.33 0.39 -1.76
N CYS A 164 -7.09 1.69 -1.59
CA CYS A 164 -6.09 2.22 -0.67
C CYS A 164 -6.76 2.63 0.64
N ILE A 165 -6.49 1.87 1.70
CA ILE A 165 -7.02 2.13 3.04
C ILE A 165 -5.97 2.91 3.80
N GLY A 166 -6.31 4.14 4.19
CA GLY A 166 -5.54 4.94 5.13
C GLY A 166 -5.97 4.65 6.56
N VAL A 167 -5.05 4.73 7.50
CA VAL A 167 -5.34 4.53 8.92
C VAL A 167 -4.72 5.61 9.79
N GLY A 168 -5.33 5.86 10.94
CA GLY A 168 -4.82 6.83 11.90
C GLY A 168 -4.84 8.27 11.39
N ASP A 169 -3.76 9.00 11.64
CA ASP A 169 -3.62 10.38 11.22
C ASP A 169 -3.65 10.55 9.69
N PHE A 170 -3.20 9.54 8.95
CA PHE A 170 -3.25 9.56 7.50
C PHE A 170 -4.68 9.45 6.95
N ALA A 171 -5.56 8.73 7.64
CA ALA A 171 -6.99 8.73 7.29
C ALA A 171 -7.60 10.11 7.47
N ASP A 172 -7.29 10.80 8.58
CA ASP A 172 -7.73 12.19 8.81
C ASP A 172 -7.20 13.13 7.74
N TYR A 173 -5.91 13.05 7.42
CA TYR A 173 -5.29 13.84 6.35
C TYR A 173 -5.99 13.62 5.01
N CYS A 174 -6.22 12.38 4.60
CA CYS A 174 -6.89 12.06 3.34
C CYS A 174 -8.30 12.63 3.29
N ARG A 175 -9.08 12.47 4.36
CA ARG A 175 -10.44 13.03 4.45
C ARG A 175 -10.43 14.55 4.34
N GLU A 176 -9.59 15.22 5.11
CA GLU A 176 -9.55 16.68 5.18
C GLU A 176 -9.00 17.33 3.90
N THR A 177 -8.16 16.63 3.16
CA THR A 177 -7.58 17.10 1.90
C THR A 177 -8.28 16.54 0.65
N GLY A 178 -9.40 15.84 0.81
CA GLY A 178 -10.19 15.35 -0.33
C GLY A 178 -9.56 14.19 -1.10
N LYS A 179 -8.69 13.40 -0.44
CA LYS A 179 -8.00 12.23 -1.01
C LYS A 179 -8.63 10.91 -0.61
N GLY A 180 -9.72 10.98 0.15
CA GLY A 180 -10.44 9.82 0.63
C GLY A 180 -11.58 10.21 1.57
N HIS A 181 -12.30 9.22 2.05
CA HIS A 181 -13.40 9.37 3.00
C HIS A 181 -13.33 8.30 4.08
N ASP A 182 -14.00 8.56 5.21
CA ASP A 182 -14.05 7.62 6.33
C ASP A 182 -14.88 6.40 5.99
N ILE A 183 -14.44 5.25 6.45
CA ILE A 183 -15.15 3.99 6.35
C ILE A 183 -15.17 3.26 7.71
N THR A 184 -16.11 2.35 7.89
CA THR A 184 -16.16 1.45 9.04
C THR A 184 -15.16 0.31 8.89
N LYS A 185 -14.89 -0.37 10.01
CA LYS A 185 -14.07 -1.59 10.01
C LYS A 185 -14.69 -2.69 9.13
N GLU A 186 -16.01 -2.82 9.14
CA GLU A 186 -16.75 -3.77 8.33
C GLU A 186 -16.59 -3.49 6.83
N GLU A 187 -16.66 -2.22 6.44
CA GLU A 187 -16.40 -1.81 5.06
C GLU A 187 -14.95 -2.08 4.65
N ALA A 188 -13.99 -1.81 5.54
CA ALA A 188 -12.59 -2.15 5.29
C ALA A 188 -12.38 -3.66 5.11
N LEU A 189 -13.01 -4.51 5.94
CA LEU A 189 -12.98 -5.96 5.79
C LEU A 189 -13.61 -6.42 4.47
N ALA A 190 -14.69 -5.77 4.03
CA ALA A 190 -15.30 -6.04 2.73
C ALA A 190 -14.36 -5.68 1.56
N ILE A 191 -13.60 -4.60 1.68
CA ILE A 191 -12.56 -4.23 0.70
C ILE A 191 -11.46 -5.29 0.66
N LEU A 192 -10.97 -5.75 1.80
CA LEU A 192 -9.97 -6.82 1.85
C LEU A 192 -10.49 -8.09 1.19
N LYS A 193 -11.72 -8.47 1.49
CA LYS A 193 -12.37 -9.66 0.86
C LYS A 193 -12.50 -9.50 -0.65
N ARG A 194 -12.89 -8.31 -1.13
CA ARG A 194 -12.96 -8.02 -2.56
C ARG A 194 -11.58 -8.11 -3.22
N ALA A 195 -10.54 -7.65 -2.54
CA ALA A 195 -9.17 -7.74 -3.02
C ALA A 195 -8.70 -9.21 -3.14
N GLU A 196 -9.00 -10.04 -2.13
CA GLU A 196 -8.74 -11.49 -2.17
C GLU A 196 -9.41 -12.17 -3.37
N ASP A 197 -10.67 -11.83 -3.61
CA ASP A 197 -11.45 -12.43 -4.70
C ASP A 197 -10.92 -12.03 -6.09
N ASN A 198 -10.21 -10.90 -6.18
CA ASN A 198 -9.52 -10.44 -7.39
C ASN A 198 -8.05 -10.89 -7.47
N GLY A 199 -7.54 -11.64 -6.49
CA GLY A 199 -6.15 -12.08 -6.45
C GLY A 199 -5.15 -10.94 -6.17
N PHE A 200 -5.60 -9.86 -5.55
CA PHE A 200 -4.73 -8.73 -5.20
C PHE A 200 -3.91 -9.03 -3.95
N VAL A 201 -2.75 -8.39 -3.87
CA VAL A 201 -1.78 -8.56 -2.79
C VAL A 201 -2.01 -7.50 -1.72
N HIS A 202 -2.22 -7.94 -0.49
CA HIS A 202 -2.27 -7.03 0.65
C HIS A 202 -0.86 -6.60 1.05
N GLN A 203 -0.69 -5.32 1.26
CA GLN A 203 0.54 -4.74 1.77
C GLN A 203 0.22 -3.73 2.87
N ILE A 204 0.94 -3.78 3.96
CA ILE A 204 0.97 -2.68 4.92
C ILE A 204 2.19 -1.82 4.66
N THR A 205 2.09 -0.53 4.97
CA THR A 205 3.23 0.37 4.90
C THR A 205 4.26 0.01 5.95
N ASN A 206 5.48 0.54 5.80
CA ASN A 206 6.54 0.27 6.75
C ASN A 206 6.07 0.55 8.19
N ILE A 207 6.34 -0.41 9.07
CA ILE A 207 6.07 -0.27 10.50
C ILE A 207 7.16 0.61 11.08
N ASP A 208 6.77 1.77 11.61
CA ASP A 208 7.71 2.66 12.27
C ASP A 208 8.11 2.17 13.68
N GLY A 209 9.06 2.87 14.29
CA GLY A 209 9.55 2.52 15.62
C GLY A 209 8.51 2.62 16.76
N GLU A 210 7.35 3.21 16.48
CA GLU A 210 6.22 3.31 17.41
C GLU A 210 5.15 2.24 17.14
N ASN A 211 5.45 1.25 16.33
CA ASN A 211 4.51 0.20 15.91
C ASN A 211 3.26 0.78 15.24
N LYS A 212 3.47 1.69 14.29
CA LYS A 212 2.44 2.33 13.49
C LYS A 212 2.59 1.99 12.02
N ILE A 213 1.47 2.01 11.33
CA ILE A 213 1.38 2.05 9.87
C ILE A 213 0.50 3.24 9.48
N PHE A 214 0.60 3.70 8.26
CA PHE A 214 -0.31 4.73 7.75
C PHE A 214 -1.30 4.20 6.71
N GLY A 215 -1.07 2.98 6.19
CA GLY A 215 -1.99 2.45 5.20
C GLY A 215 -1.90 0.94 4.97
N ILE A 216 -2.98 0.44 4.38
CA ILE A 216 -3.12 -0.94 3.90
C ILE A 216 -3.49 -0.86 2.43
N CYS A 217 -2.61 -1.37 1.57
CA CYS A 217 -2.81 -1.39 0.13
C CYS A 217 -3.34 -2.74 -0.33
N ASN A 218 -4.20 -2.71 -1.37
CA ASN A 218 -4.74 -3.89 -2.04
C ASN A 218 -4.28 -3.88 -3.50
N CYS A 219 -3.15 -4.49 -3.76
CA CYS A 219 -2.32 -4.23 -4.92
C CYS A 219 -2.52 -5.26 -6.04
N ASN A 220 -2.80 -4.78 -7.24
CA ASN A 220 -2.63 -5.58 -8.45
C ASN A 220 -1.13 -5.62 -8.81
N VAL A 221 -0.57 -6.81 -8.97
CA VAL A 221 0.87 -7.01 -9.23
C VAL A 221 1.35 -6.43 -10.55
N GLU A 222 0.44 -6.29 -11.54
CA GLU A 222 0.76 -5.74 -12.86
C GLU A 222 0.73 -4.20 -12.87
N ILE A 223 0.16 -3.58 -11.83
CA ILE A 223 -0.09 -2.14 -11.78
C ILE A 223 0.71 -1.47 -10.66
N CYS A 224 0.77 -2.09 -9.47
CA CYS A 224 1.39 -1.49 -8.29
C CYS A 224 2.87 -1.16 -8.50
N ASN A 225 3.23 0.10 -8.28
CA ASN A 225 4.62 0.56 -8.42
C ASN A 225 5.57 -0.21 -7.50
N ALA A 226 5.22 -0.40 -6.23
CA ALA A 226 6.08 -1.09 -5.27
C ALA A 226 6.34 -2.56 -5.65
N LEU A 227 5.29 -3.31 -6.04
CA LEU A 227 5.45 -4.72 -6.45
C LEU A 227 6.23 -4.84 -7.75
N ARG A 228 5.93 -4.01 -8.75
CA ARG A 228 6.63 -4.02 -10.04
C ARG A 228 8.10 -3.66 -9.88
N THR A 229 8.40 -2.62 -9.11
CA THR A 229 9.78 -2.23 -8.83
C THR A 229 10.55 -3.35 -8.13
N SER A 230 9.93 -4.02 -7.15
CA SER A 230 10.54 -5.16 -6.47
C SER A 230 10.86 -6.32 -7.41
N GLN A 231 9.98 -6.59 -8.38
CA GLN A 231 10.17 -7.64 -9.38
C GLN A 231 11.22 -7.27 -10.42
N LEU A 232 11.17 -6.04 -10.96
CA LEU A 232 12.08 -5.59 -12.02
C LEU A 232 13.54 -5.54 -11.57
N PHE A 233 13.78 -5.14 -10.34
CA PHE A 233 15.13 -4.95 -9.81
C PHE A 233 15.55 -5.98 -8.77
N ASN A 234 14.70 -6.99 -8.51
CA ASN A 234 14.94 -8.01 -7.47
C ASN A 234 15.32 -7.35 -6.12
N THR A 235 14.57 -6.32 -5.74
CA THR A 235 14.88 -5.52 -4.54
C THR A 235 13.94 -5.88 -3.41
N PRO A 236 14.39 -6.65 -2.41
CA PRO A 236 13.53 -7.11 -1.32
C PRO A 236 13.12 -5.99 -0.36
N ASN A 237 13.67 -4.78 -0.52
CA ASN A 237 13.45 -3.69 0.42
C ASN A 237 12.21 -2.83 0.10
N MET A 238 11.65 -2.94 -1.12
CA MET A 238 10.45 -2.19 -1.48
C MET A 238 9.18 -2.93 -1.09
N SER A 239 9.08 -4.21 -1.43
CA SER A 239 7.96 -5.08 -1.03
C SER A 239 8.49 -6.43 -0.61
N ARG A 240 8.22 -6.84 0.62
CA ARG A 240 8.72 -8.08 1.18
C ARG A 240 7.64 -8.82 1.95
N SER A 241 7.63 -10.15 1.82
CA SER A 241 6.87 -11.05 2.69
C SER A 241 7.79 -11.85 3.60
N ALA A 242 7.37 -12.07 4.83
CA ALA A 242 7.98 -13.06 5.73
C ALA A 242 7.50 -14.50 5.45
N TYR A 243 6.52 -14.67 4.56
CA TYR A 243 5.87 -15.93 4.27
C TYR A 243 6.24 -16.48 2.90
N VAL A 244 6.23 -17.79 2.80
CA VAL A 244 6.39 -18.51 1.54
C VAL A 244 5.18 -19.42 1.36
N ALA A 245 4.55 -19.33 0.19
CA ALA A 245 3.43 -20.20 -0.12
C ALA A 245 3.87 -21.64 -0.33
N HIS A 246 3.17 -22.56 0.31
CA HIS A 246 3.40 -23.99 0.19
C HIS A 246 2.19 -24.70 -0.41
N VAL A 247 2.44 -25.68 -1.28
CA VAL A 247 1.42 -26.59 -1.80
C VAL A 247 1.44 -27.87 -0.97
N GLU A 248 0.30 -28.20 -0.35
CA GLU A 248 0.11 -29.49 0.31
C GLU A 248 0.01 -30.60 -0.74
N LYS A 249 1.12 -31.29 -0.97
CA LYS A 249 1.28 -32.27 -2.05
C LYS A 249 0.24 -33.40 -2.01
N ASP A 250 -0.13 -33.81 -0.80
CA ASP A 250 -1.08 -34.93 -0.59
C ASP A 250 -2.52 -34.53 -0.89
N LYS A 251 -2.83 -33.23 -0.87
CA LYS A 251 -4.14 -32.68 -1.22
C LYS A 251 -4.18 -32.15 -2.66
N CYS A 252 -3.05 -32.00 -3.32
CA CYS A 252 -2.95 -31.43 -4.65
C CYS A 252 -3.36 -32.43 -5.72
N VAL A 253 -4.43 -32.13 -6.42
CA VAL A 253 -4.94 -32.93 -7.56
C VAL A 253 -4.43 -32.43 -8.91
N ALA A 254 -3.47 -31.53 -8.94
CA ALA A 254 -2.87 -30.94 -10.15
C ALA A 254 -3.89 -30.33 -11.13
N CYS A 255 -4.98 -29.74 -10.63
CA CYS A 255 -6.05 -29.17 -11.47
C CYS A 255 -5.66 -27.87 -12.20
N GLY A 256 -4.50 -27.24 -11.86
CA GLY A 256 -4.03 -26.02 -12.50
C GLY A 256 -4.66 -24.71 -12.01
N ARG A 257 -5.72 -24.76 -11.22
CA ARG A 257 -6.47 -23.57 -10.78
C ARG A 257 -5.57 -22.53 -10.10
N CYS A 258 -4.60 -22.96 -9.27
CA CYS A 258 -3.65 -22.03 -8.63
C CYS A 258 -2.73 -21.30 -9.63
N VAL A 259 -2.45 -21.91 -10.78
CA VAL A 259 -1.68 -21.28 -11.87
C VAL A 259 -2.49 -20.19 -12.55
N GLU A 260 -3.78 -20.47 -12.77
CA GLU A 260 -4.71 -19.51 -13.39
C GLU A 260 -5.01 -18.32 -12.46
N TYR A 261 -5.10 -18.58 -11.15
CA TYR A 261 -5.40 -17.56 -10.14
C TYR A 261 -4.21 -16.73 -9.70
N CYS A 262 -2.96 -17.16 -9.98
CA CYS A 262 -1.79 -16.44 -9.52
C CYS A 262 -1.44 -15.27 -10.46
N PRO A 263 -1.76 -14.03 -10.13
CA PRO A 263 -1.49 -12.90 -11.02
C PRO A 263 0.01 -12.61 -11.19
N ALA A 264 0.84 -13.08 -10.25
CA ALA A 264 2.30 -12.94 -10.32
C ALA A 264 2.98 -14.03 -11.16
N GLY A 265 2.21 -15.02 -11.70
CA GLY A 265 2.78 -16.15 -12.45
C GLY A 265 3.78 -16.99 -11.63
N ALA A 266 3.70 -16.91 -10.29
CA ALA A 266 4.65 -17.56 -9.38
C ALA A 266 4.41 -19.07 -9.21
N VAL A 267 3.23 -19.54 -9.59
CA VAL A 267 2.84 -20.95 -9.46
C VAL A 267 2.91 -21.62 -10.83
N ARG A 268 3.56 -22.77 -10.87
CA ARG A 268 3.68 -23.58 -12.10
C ARG A 268 3.32 -25.03 -11.81
N LEU A 269 2.67 -25.69 -12.76
CA LEU A 269 2.49 -27.13 -12.71
C LEU A 269 3.85 -27.80 -12.98
N GLY A 270 4.29 -28.64 -12.04
CA GLY A 270 5.44 -29.48 -12.25
C GLY A 270 5.14 -30.58 -13.27
N GLN A 271 6.06 -30.83 -14.19
CA GLN A 271 5.98 -32.00 -15.05
C GLN A 271 6.60 -33.21 -14.34
N LYS A 272 5.84 -34.29 -14.21
CA LYS A 272 6.42 -35.58 -13.88
C LYS A 272 7.03 -36.19 -15.13
N LEU A 273 8.35 -36.26 -15.17
CA LEU A 273 9.06 -37.02 -16.18
C LEU A 273 9.42 -38.37 -15.59
N CYS A 274 8.97 -39.44 -16.29
CA CYS A 274 9.37 -40.79 -15.96
C CYS A 274 10.47 -41.23 -16.92
N LYS A 275 11.46 -41.94 -16.43
CA LYS A 275 12.41 -42.67 -17.27
C LYS A 275 11.67 -43.83 -17.99
N LYS A 276 12.29 -44.40 -19.04
CA LYS A 276 11.75 -45.54 -19.78
C LYS A 276 11.34 -46.75 -18.92
N ASP A 277 11.95 -46.90 -17.76
CA ASP A 277 11.68 -47.95 -16.77
C ASP A 277 10.55 -47.58 -15.79
N GLY A 278 9.88 -46.47 -15.99
CA GLY A 278 8.83 -45.98 -15.11
C GLY A 278 9.30 -45.24 -13.86
N THR A 279 10.60 -45.09 -13.66
CA THR A 279 11.15 -44.37 -12.49
C THR A 279 10.89 -42.87 -12.65
N GLU A 280 10.35 -42.23 -11.62
CA GLU A 280 10.11 -40.81 -11.58
C GLU A 280 11.43 -40.03 -11.51
N VAL A 281 11.61 -39.06 -12.40
CA VAL A 281 12.77 -38.16 -12.38
C VAL A 281 12.41 -36.97 -11.49
N GLN A 282 13.06 -36.85 -10.37
CA GLN A 282 12.96 -35.66 -9.53
C GLN A 282 13.95 -34.59 -10.04
N TYR A 283 13.43 -33.43 -10.43
CA TYR A 283 14.26 -32.26 -10.66
C TYR A 283 14.69 -31.62 -9.35
N PRO A 284 15.91 -31.09 -9.27
CA PRO A 284 16.29 -30.29 -8.13
C PRO A 284 15.30 -29.12 -7.97
N LYS A 285 14.87 -28.89 -6.75
CA LYS A 285 14.07 -27.69 -6.42
C LYS A 285 14.92 -26.47 -6.75
N GLN A 286 14.45 -25.62 -7.64
CA GLN A 286 14.98 -24.28 -7.81
C GLN A 286 14.50 -23.39 -6.68
#